data_84a1341ec729e1b2c3960eab4fe0ab87
#
_entry.id   84a1341ec729e1b2c3960eab4fe0ab87
#
_cell.length_a   1.000
_cell.length_b   1.000
_cell.length_c   1.000
_cell.angle_alpha   90.00
_cell.angle_beta   90.00
_cell.angle_gamma   90.00
#
_symmetry.space_group_name_H-M   'P 1'
#
loop_
_entity.id
_entity.type
_entity.pdbx_description
1 polymer ?
#
loop_
_entity_poly.entity_id
_entity_poly.type
_entity_poly.pdbx_seq_one_letter_code
_entity_poly.pdbx_strand_id
1 'polypeptide(L)'
;DGPGNLVPDIPSNAPDYMCTWNIQGFVHDQEGPERFREAMTEDYIFGDGKYENWISFFPSIREDLYFVMDDSWDIPADVNNGGNEYLGTVELDQTRFPSFTGTPQERLSKLTQKIKDMGWKGAGGWICAQKSDRYPDVPEEDFWTDRLKAAAEAGFSYWKVDWGHNQRNEQWRKMLTSLGKEHAPDLWIEHAMEFEYVECSDVFRTYDVENVIAQPLTIRRVSEMLEYKAQDGVK
;
A
#
# COMPACT_ATOMS: atom_id res chain seq x y z
N ASP A 1 -32.01 19.32 17.89
CA ASP A 1 -31.44 18.11 17.31
C ASP A 1 -29.93 18.30 17.30
N GLY A 2 -29.22 17.55 18.14
CA GLY A 2 -27.75 17.54 18.14
C GLY A 2 -27.23 16.86 16.86
N PRO A 3 -25.96 17.05 16.53
CA PRO A 3 -25.35 16.31 15.41
C PRO A 3 -25.58 14.82 15.68
N GLY A 4 -26.17 14.12 14.72
CA GLY A 4 -26.35 12.68 14.79
C GLY A 4 -25.02 11.99 15.09
N ASN A 5 -25.07 10.86 15.74
CA ASN A 5 -23.88 10.05 15.95
C ASN A 5 -23.29 9.66 14.58
N LEU A 6 -22.17 10.24 14.22
CA LEU A 6 -21.45 9.95 12.97
C LEU A 6 -20.64 8.65 13.05
N VAL A 7 -20.61 8.02 14.24
CA VAL A 7 -19.98 6.71 14.40
C VAL A 7 -21.00 5.65 13.98
N PRO A 8 -20.73 4.84 12.95
CA PRO A 8 -21.62 3.77 12.54
C PRO A 8 -21.86 2.80 13.70
N ASP A 9 -23.10 2.35 13.89
CA ASP A 9 -23.42 1.31 14.88
C ASP A 9 -22.84 -0.07 14.51
N ILE A 10 -22.34 -0.20 13.28
CA ILE A 10 -21.67 -1.40 12.77
C ILE A 10 -20.16 -1.17 12.83
N PRO A 11 -19.38 -2.06 13.46
CA PRO A 11 -17.93 -1.96 13.46
C PRO A 11 -17.39 -1.88 12.02
N SER A 12 -16.47 -0.96 11.77
CA SER A 12 -15.74 -0.93 10.50
C SER A 12 -14.88 -2.19 10.39
N ASN A 13 -14.88 -2.82 9.22
CA ASN A 13 -13.93 -3.86 8.86
C ASN A 13 -12.76 -3.31 8.05
N ALA A 14 -12.63 -1.98 7.95
CA ALA A 14 -11.49 -1.35 7.31
C ALA A 14 -10.19 -1.81 7.99
N PRO A 15 -9.20 -2.22 7.21
CA PRO A 15 -7.93 -2.67 7.76
C PRO A 15 -7.15 -1.49 8.34
N ASP A 16 -6.58 -1.70 9.51
CA ASP A 16 -5.62 -0.76 10.10
C ASP A 16 -4.20 -1.13 9.64
N TYR A 17 -3.37 -0.13 9.36
CA TYR A 17 -2.00 -0.37 8.92
C TYR A 17 -1.03 0.70 9.40
N MET A 18 0.22 0.32 9.53
CA MET A 18 1.37 1.21 9.66
C MET A 18 2.03 1.35 8.30
N CYS A 19 2.10 2.57 7.78
CA CYS A 19 2.77 2.90 6.54
C CYS A 19 4.16 3.48 6.81
N THR A 20 5.17 3.05 6.08
CA THR A 20 6.56 3.45 6.34
C THR A 20 6.92 4.84 5.83
N TRP A 21 6.08 5.51 5.01
CA TRP A 21 6.42 6.79 4.37
C TRP A 21 6.89 7.87 5.34
N ASN A 22 6.17 8.08 6.42
CA ASN A 22 6.53 9.10 7.39
C ASN A 22 7.85 8.83 8.08
N ILE A 23 8.13 7.56 8.43
CA ILE A 23 9.41 7.20 9.05
C ILE A 23 10.56 7.25 8.05
N GLN A 24 10.33 6.92 6.78
CA GLN A 24 11.31 7.12 5.71
C GLN A 24 11.73 8.59 5.62
N GLY A 25 10.76 9.53 5.70
CA GLY A 25 11.03 10.95 5.75
C GLY A 25 11.77 11.38 7.02
N PHE A 26 11.35 10.86 8.15
CA PHE A 26 11.92 11.20 9.45
C PHE A 26 13.42 10.86 9.54
N VAL A 27 13.87 9.72 9.03
CA VAL A 27 15.29 9.32 9.08
C VAL A 27 16.19 10.15 8.14
N HIS A 28 15.59 10.92 7.26
CA HIS A 28 16.26 11.85 6.35
C HIS A 28 15.84 13.31 6.56
N ASP A 29 15.43 13.68 7.77
CA ASP A 29 15.08 15.05 8.16
C ASP A 29 14.09 15.75 7.21
N GLN A 30 13.19 14.98 6.58
CA GLN A 30 12.19 15.43 5.61
C GLN A 30 12.79 16.15 4.37
N GLU A 31 13.97 15.76 3.95
CA GLU A 31 14.69 16.39 2.80
C GLU A 31 13.99 16.21 1.44
N GLY A 32 13.00 15.33 1.36
CA GLY A 32 12.18 15.15 0.18
C GLY A 32 12.06 13.69 -0.29
N PRO A 33 11.13 13.41 -1.23
CA PRO A 33 10.75 12.04 -1.60
C PRO A 33 11.91 11.17 -2.09
N GLU A 34 12.89 11.74 -2.76
CA GLU A 34 14.06 11.00 -3.25
C GLU A 34 14.89 10.44 -2.11
N ARG A 35 15.08 11.26 -1.04
CA ARG A 35 15.77 10.81 0.17
C ARG A 35 14.94 9.81 0.95
N PHE A 36 13.61 9.97 0.99
CA PHE A 36 12.73 9.01 1.64
C PHE A 36 12.87 7.60 1.02
N ARG A 37 12.98 7.54 -0.31
CA ARG A 37 13.16 6.28 -1.03
C ARG A 37 14.46 5.55 -0.67
N GLU A 38 15.52 6.28 -0.31
CA GLU A 38 16.78 5.68 0.13
C GLU A 38 16.62 4.84 1.40
N ALA A 39 15.72 5.23 2.29
CA ALA A 39 15.45 4.53 3.55
C ALA A 39 14.65 3.22 3.39
N MET A 40 14.05 2.95 2.22
CA MET A 40 13.33 1.71 2.00
C MET A 40 14.32 0.56 1.75
N THR A 41 14.86 0.02 2.82
CA THR A 41 15.82 -1.08 2.79
C THR A 41 15.58 -2.09 3.91
N GLU A 42 16.16 -3.27 3.75
CA GLU A 42 16.14 -4.32 4.77
C GLU A 42 16.73 -3.85 6.10
N ASP A 43 17.81 -3.05 6.05
CA ASP A 43 18.50 -2.56 7.25
C ASP A 43 17.60 -1.64 8.09
N TYR A 44 16.86 -0.73 7.47
CA TYR A 44 15.94 0.13 8.20
C TYR A 44 14.74 -0.63 8.77
N ILE A 45 14.26 -1.64 8.06
CA ILE A 45 13.08 -2.41 8.52
C ILE A 45 13.49 -3.38 9.64
N PHE A 46 14.57 -4.13 9.47
CA PHE A 46 14.94 -5.25 10.35
C PHE A 46 16.23 -5.05 11.16
N GLY A 47 16.97 -3.96 10.91
CA GLY A 47 18.22 -3.65 11.61
C GLY A 47 18.01 -3.26 13.07
N ASP A 48 19.09 -2.91 13.77
CA ASP A 48 19.13 -2.59 15.20
C ASP A 48 19.71 -1.21 15.52
N GLY A 49 19.90 -0.36 14.51
CA GLY A 49 20.41 1.00 14.66
C GLY A 49 19.38 1.98 15.23
N LYS A 50 19.78 3.24 15.38
CA LYS A 50 18.94 4.28 16.00
C LYS A 50 17.61 4.54 15.26
N TYR A 51 17.62 4.48 13.93
CA TYR A 51 16.48 4.75 13.06
C TYR A 51 16.01 3.52 12.29
N GLU A 52 16.61 2.38 12.60
CA GLU A 52 16.33 1.08 12.04
C GLU A 52 15.38 0.29 12.94
N ASN A 53 15.01 -0.92 12.48
CA ASN A 53 14.14 -1.82 13.23
C ASN A 53 12.68 -1.35 13.32
N TRP A 54 12.16 -0.83 12.21
CA TRP A 54 10.75 -0.39 12.15
C TRP A 54 9.77 -1.53 12.39
N ILE A 55 10.20 -2.76 12.10
CA ILE A 55 9.40 -3.96 12.34
C ILE A 55 9.06 -4.16 13.82
N SER A 56 9.79 -3.53 14.74
CA SER A 56 9.56 -3.61 16.18
C SER A 56 8.58 -2.57 16.72
N PHE A 57 8.07 -1.69 15.87
CA PHE A 57 7.11 -0.65 16.28
C PHE A 57 5.78 -1.27 16.74
N PHE A 58 5.08 -0.53 17.57
CA PHE A 58 3.74 -0.86 18.05
C PHE A 58 3.59 -2.25 18.68
N PRO A 59 4.45 -2.66 19.64
CA PRO A 59 4.48 -4.04 20.15
C PRO A 59 3.16 -4.49 20.79
N SER A 60 2.33 -3.55 21.23
CA SER A 60 1.08 -3.85 21.93
C SER A 60 -0.13 -4.00 21.00
N ILE A 61 -0.02 -3.56 19.73
CA ILE A 61 -1.16 -3.53 18.79
C ILE A 61 -0.81 -4.01 17.37
N ARG A 62 0.45 -4.33 17.09
CA ARG A 62 0.87 -4.69 15.72
C ARG A 62 0.22 -5.97 15.19
N GLU A 63 -0.31 -6.81 16.07
CA GLU A 63 -1.09 -7.99 15.68
C GLU A 63 -2.41 -7.62 14.97
N ASP A 64 -2.87 -6.38 15.17
CA ASP A 64 -4.06 -5.84 14.50
C ASP A 64 -3.69 -5.03 13.24
N LEU A 65 -2.41 -4.72 13.03
CA LEU A 65 -1.93 -3.84 11.97
C LEU A 65 -1.24 -4.58 10.84
N TYR A 66 -1.51 -4.16 9.60
CA TYR A 66 -0.65 -4.50 8.47
C TYR A 66 0.61 -3.64 8.47
N PHE A 67 1.77 -4.25 8.17
CA PHE A 67 3.00 -3.53 7.91
C PHE A 67 3.10 -3.22 6.41
N VAL A 68 2.88 -1.95 6.04
CA VAL A 68 2.86 -1.51 4.64
C VAL A 68 4.16 -0.78 4.30
N MET A 69 5.00 -1.42 3.51
CA MET A 69 6.20 -0.80 2.94
C MET A 69 5.76 0.24 1.89
N ASP A 70 6.19 1.47 2.07
CA ASP A 70 5.88 2.53 1.12
C ASP A 70 6.84 2.55 -0.07
N ASP A 71 6.82 3.59 -0.87
CA ASP A 71 7.55 3.77 -2.13
C ASP A 71 8.98 3.19 -2.10
N SER A 72 9.34 2.48 -3.15
CA SER A 72 10.66 1.96 -3.49
C SER A 72 11.05 0.56 -3.01
N TRP A 73 10.16 -0.20 -2.39
CA TRP A 73 10.47 -1.58 -2.02
C TRP A 73 10.70 -2.50 -3.24
N ASP A 74 10.22 -2.08 -4.41
CA ASP A 74 10.22 -2.82 -5.69
C ASP A 74 11.14 -2.24 -6.77
N ILE A 75 11.98 -1.26 -6.40
CA ILE A 75 12.97 -0.66 -7.32
C ILE A 75 14.39 -0.77 -6.79
N PRO A 76 15.43 -0.91 -7.65
CA PRO A 76 16.82 -1.04 -7.21
C PRO A 76 17.31 0.13 -6.36
N ALA A 77 18.22 -0.14 -5.43
CA ALA A 77 18.72 0.85 -4.48
C ALA A 77 19.48 2.02 -5.12
N ASP A 78 20.03 1.82 -6.32
CA ASP A 78 20.73 2.83 -7.10
C ASP A 78 19.80 3.65 -8.02
N VAL A 79 18.49 3.35 -8.01
CA VAL A 79 17.48 4.00 -8.83
C VAL A 79 16.45 4.68 -7.93
N ASN A 80 16.75 5.91 -7.47
CA ASN A 80 15.91 6.61 -6.51
C ASN A 80 15.03 7.73 -7.10
N ASN A 81 15.10 7.97 -8.41
CA ASN A 81 14.28 9.00 -9.04
C ASN A 81 12.82 8.58 -9.20
N GLY A 82 11.91 9.55 -9.19
CA GLY A 82 10.47 9.32 -9.26
C GLY A 82 9.91 8.97 -10.64
N GLY A 83 10.72 8.84 -11.68
CA GLY A 83 10.27 8.61 -13.07
C GLY A 83 11.06 7.52 -13.78
N ASN A 84 11.38 6.42 -13.10
CA ASN A 84 12.21 5.36 -13.64
C ASN A 84 11.39 4.18 -14.21
N GLU A 85 12.04 3.35 -14.99
CA GLU A 85 11.44 2.19 -15.69
C GLU A 85 10.98 1.06 -14.74
N TYR A 86 11.44 1.06 -13.48
CA TYR A 86 11.10 0.03 -12.49
C TYR A 86 9.77 0.30 -11.79
N LEU A 87 9.26 1.52 -11.82
CA LEU A 87 8.00 1.86 -11.16
C LEU A 87 6.87 0.96 -11.60
N GLY A 88 6.20 0.34 -10.62
CA GLY A 88 5.15 -0.64 -10.87
C GLY A 88 5.65 -2.03 -11.23
N THR A 89 6.90 -2.36 -10.89
CA THR A 89 7.44 -3.72 -11.04
C THR A 89 6.73 -4.71 -10.12
N VAL A 90 6.39 -4.29 -8.91
CA VAL A 90 5.68 -5.09 -7.89
C VAL A 90 6.42 -6.40 -7.60
N GLU A 91 7.73 -6.32 -7.49
CA GLU A 91 8.61 -7.43 -7.13
C GLU A 91 9.61 -6.96 -6.07
N LEU A 92 9.76 -7.70 -4.97
CA LEU A 92 10.72 -7.34 -3.93
C LEU A 92 12.13 -7.21 -4.51
N ASP A 93 12.71 -6.01 -4.42
CA ASP A 93 14.03 -5.75 -5.00
C ASP A 93 15.14 -6.34 -4.14
N GLN A 94 16.02 -7.12 -4.76
CA GLN A 94 17.08 -7.84 -4.08
C GLN A 94 18.24 -6.95 -3.65
N THR A 95 18.44 -5.79 -4.26
CA THR A 95 19.51 -4.85 -3.85
C THR A 95 19.14 -4.12 -2.56
N ARG A 96 17.83 -3.94 -2.31
CA ARG A 96 17.31 -3.35 -1.08
C ARG A 96 17.06 -4.38 0.02
N PHE A 97 16.79 -5.63 -0.38
CA PHE A 97 16.46 -6.73 0.52
C PHE A 97 17.36 -7.95 0.23
N PRO A 98 18.67 -7.84 0.45
CA PRO A 98 19.65 -8.83 0.00
C PRO A 98 19.56 -10.20 0.69
N SER A 99 19.02 -10.28 1.90
CA SER A 99 18.85 -11.57 2.59
C SER A 99 17.69 -12.41 2.05
N PHE A 100 16.76 -11.79 1.31
CA PHE A 100 15.62 -12.48 0.69
C PHE A 100 16.00 -12.95 -0.72
N THR A 101 16.43 -14.20 -0.85
CA THR A 101 16.92 -14.79 -2.11
C THR A 101 15.91 -15.72 -2.74
N GLY A 102 16.07 -15.97 -4.06
CA GLY A 102 15.20 -16.84 -4.86
C GLY A 102 14.50 -16.08 -5.97
N THR A 103 13.45 -16.67 -6.52
CA THR A 103 12.56 -16.02 -7.49
C THR A 103 11.86 -14.82 -6.84
N PRO A 104 11.34 -13.86 -7.63
CA PRO A 104 10.56 -12.74 -7.07
C PRO A 104 9.46 -13.20 -6.11
N GLN A 105 8.74 -14.25 -6.48
CA GLN A 105 7.70 -14.87 -5.68
C GLN A 105 8.22 -15.41 -4.34
N GLU A 106 9.32 -16.16 -4.36
CA GLU A 106 9.93 -16.72 -3.14
C GLU A 106 10.45 -15.62 -2.21
N ARG A 107 11.03 -14.55 -2.77
CA ARG A 107 11.50 -13.40 -1.99
C ARG A 107 10.34 -12.72 -1.26
N LEU A 108 9.24 -12.44 -1.97
CA LEU A 108 8.06 -11.81 -1.39
C LEU A 108 7.43 -12.69 -0.32
N SER A 109 7.34 -14.01 -0.55
CA SER A 109 6.84 -14.98 0.44
C SER A 109 7.68 -14.99 1.71
N LYS A 110 9.00 -15.02 1.58
CA LYS A 110 9.94 -14.99 2.73
C LYS A 110 9.83 -13.71 3.53
N LEU A 111 9.73 -12.56 2.85
CA LEU A 111 9.53 -11.27 3.50
C LEU A 111 8.20 -11.23 4.26
N THR A 112 7.11 -11.63 3.60
CA THR A 112 5.78 -11.67 4.20
C THR A 112 5.77 -12.55 5.46
N GLN A 113 6.39 -13.73 5.38
CA GLN A 113 6.47 -14.63 6.52
C GLN A 113 7.30 -14.01 7.66
N LYS A 114 8.45 -13.39 7.36
CA LYS A 114 9.28 -12.72 8.38
C LYS A 114 8.52 -11.61 9.10
N ILE A 115 7.74 -10.80 8.36
CA ILE A 115 6.90 -9.74 8.95
C ILE A 115 5.85 -10.34 9.90
N LYS A 116 5.17 -11.41 9.49
CA LYS A 116 4.20 -12.12 10.33
C LYS A 116 4.85 -12.75 11.58
N ASP A 117 6.03 -13.35 11.43
CA ASP A 117 6.80 -13.93 12.55
C ASP A 117 7.21 -12.89 13.60
N MET A 118 7.31 -11.62 13.18
CA MET A 118 7.56 -10.49 14.09
C MET A 118 6.29 -9.94 14.76
N GLY A 119 5.15 -10.60 14.54
CA GLY A 119 3.88 -10.35 15.21
C GLY A 119 2.94 -9.38 14.49
N TRP A 120 3.21 -9.02 13.24
CA TRP A 120 2.29 -8.20 12.45
C TRP A 120 1.17 -9.06 11.85
N LYS A 121 -0.01 -8.45 11.67
CA LYS A 121 -1.17 -9.09 11.05
C LYS A 121 -0.87 -9.60 9.63
N GLY A 122 -0.08 -8.85 8.89
CA GLY A 122 0.32 -9.17 7.52
C GLY A 122 1.25 -8.12 6.94
N ALA A 123 1.68 -8.35 5.71
CA ALA A 123 2.52 -7.44 4.96
C ALA A 123 1.75 -6.80 3.81
N GLY A 124 2.11 -5.57 3.47
CA GLY A 124 1.61 -4.84 2.34
C GLY A 124 2.67 -3.97 1.68
N GLY A 125 2.35 -3.41 0.53
CA GLY A 125 3.25 -2.53 -0.20
C GLY A 125 2.54 -1.40 -0.93
N TRP A 126 3.27 -0.33 -1.11
CA TRP A 126 2.91 0.75 -2.00
C TRP A 126 3.04 0.28 -3.46
N ILE A 127 2.05 0.61 -4.27
CA ILE A 127 1.99 0.21 -5.68
C ILE A 127 1.89 1.48 -6.53
N CYS A 128 2.82 1.63 -7.47
CA CYS A 128 2.68 2.66 -8.49
C CYS A 128 1.52 2.32 -9.43
N ALA A 129 0.63 3.27 -9.69
CA ALA A 129 -0.52 3.06 -10.57
C ALA A 129 -0.11 3.01 -12.05
N GLN A 130 0.82 2.13 -12.38
CA GLN A 130 1.29 1.85 -13.74
C GLN A 130 1.98 0.50 -13.83
N LYS A 131 1.93 -0.11 -14.99
CA LYS A 131 2.78 -1.25 -15.33
C LYS A 131 4.21 -0.75 -15.59
N SER A 132 5.20 -1.45 -15.07
CA SER A 132 6.61 -1.10 -15.31
C SER A 132 6.96 -1.16 -16.81
N ASP A 133 7.73 -0.18 -17.26
CA ASP A 133 8.23 -0.10 -18.64
C ASP A 133 9.20 -1.23 -19.00
N ARG A 134 9.64 -1.99 -18.00
CA ARG A 134 10.46 -3.19 -18.20
C ARG A 134 9.69 -4.37 -18.83
N TYR A 135 8.37 -4.29 -18.88
CA TYR A 135 7.50 -5.33 -19.43
C TYR A 135 6.66 -4.81 -20.61
N PRO A 136 7.29 -4.21 -21.66
CA PRO A 136 6.57 -3.53 -22.73
C PRO A 136 5.63 -4.47 -23.50
N ASP A 137 6.06 -5.71 -23.70
CA ASP A 137 5.34 -6.69 -24.51
C ASP A 137 4.25 -7.48 -23.75
N VAL A 138 4.13 -7.29 -22.44
CA VAL A 138 3.10 -7.95 -21.63
C VAL A 138 1.83 -7.10 -21.66
N PRO A 139 0.66 -7.64 -22.06
CA PRO A 139 -0.60 -6.94 -21.96
C PRO A 139 -0.87 -6.50 -20.50
N GLU A 140 -1.48 -5.33 -20.31
CA GLU A 140 -1.62 -4.74 -19.00
C GLU A 140 -2.44 -5.60 -18.04
N GLU A 141 -3.54 -6.17 -18.51
CA GLU A 141 -4.38 -7.05 -17.72
C GLU A 141 -3.67 -8.34 -17.31
N ASP A 142 -2.90 -8.94 -18.21
CA ASP A 142 -2.09 -10.13 -17.92
C ASP A 142 -1.00 -9.82 -16.88
N PHE A 143 -0.34 -8.67 -17.02
CA PHE A 143 0.65 -8.20 -16.06
C PHE A 143 0.09 -8.10 -14.65
N TRP A 144 -1.04 -7.39 -14.49
CA TRP A 144 -1.65 -7.22 -13.17
C TRP A 144 -2.22 -8.52 -12.61
N THR A 145 -2.76 -9.39 -13.47
CA THR A 145 -3.20 -10.73 -13.06
C THR A 145 -2.05 -11.55 -12.48
N ASP A 146 -0.89 -11.54 -13.11
CA ASP A 146 0.29 -12.25 -12.61
C ASP A 146 0.79 -11.67 -11.28
N ARG A 147 0.81 -10.34 -11.14
CA ARG A 147 1.22 -9.68 -9.89
C ARG A 147 0.25 -9.96 -8.74
N LEU A 148 -1.05 -9.98 -9.01
CA LEU A 148 -2.07 -10.32 -8.02
C LEU A 148 -1.97 -11.78 -7.56
N LYS A 149 -1.79 -12.72 -8.48
CA LYS A 149 -1.54 -14.12 -8.14
C LYS A 149 -0.28 -14.28 -7.31
N ALA A 150 0.81 -13.63 -7.69
CA ALA A 150 2.06 -13.64 -6.94
C ALA A 150 1.90 -13.09 -5.53
N ALA A 151 1.14 -12.01 -5.35
CA ALA A 151 0.83 -11.44 -4.05
C ALA A 151 0.00 -12.41 -3.19
N ALA A 152 -1.04 -13.01 -3.77
CA ALA A 152 -1.89 -13.99 -3.08
C ALA A 152 -1.08 -15.22 -2.61
N GLU A 153 -0.26 -15.80 -3.49
CA GLU A 153 0.60 -16.95 -3.17
C GLU A 153 1.65 -16.62 -2.11
N ALA A 154 2.15 -15.36 -2.11
CA ALA A 154 3.06 -14.88 -1.07
C ALA A 154 2.37 -14.58 0.27
N GLY A 155 1.04 -14.58 0.31
CA GLY A 155 0.27 -14.13 1.46
C GLY A 155 0.42 -12.63 1.75
N PHE A 156 0.76 -11.85 0.72
CA PHE A 156 0.82 -10.41 0.77
C PHE A 156 -0.61 -9.86 0.82
N SER A 157 -0.93 -9.01 1.79
CA SER A 157 -2.33 -8.81 2.19
C SER A 157 -2.84 -7.39 1.92
N TYR A 158 -1.97 -6.44 1.54
CA TYR A 158 -2.36 -5.05 1.35
C TYR A 158 -1.60 -4.37 0.22
N TRP A 159 -2.33 -3.74 -0.69
CA TRP A 159 -1.81 -2.87 -1.74
C TRP A 159 -2.30 -1.44 -1.54
N LYS A 160 -1.37 -0.52 -1.33
CA LYS A 160 -1.61 0.92 -1.35
C LYS A 160 -1.31 1.45 -2.75
N VAL A 161 -2.33 1.53 -3.60
CA VAL A 161 -2.19 1.94 -5.01
C VAL A 161 -2.29 3.46 -5.12
N ASP A 162 -1.16 4.10 -5.37
CA ASP A 162 -1.02 5.55 -5.28
C ASP A 162 -0.90 6.22 -6.66
N TRP A 163 0.06 7.11 -6.83
CA TRP A 163 0.30 7.83 -8.08
C TRP A 163 0.89 6.92 -9.17
N GLY A 164 0.92 7.44 -10.40
CA GLY A 164 1.43 6.76 -11.60
C GLY A 164 0.65 7.21 -12.84
N HIS A 165 0.92 6.61 -13.99
CA HIS A 165 0.26 6.97 -15.25
C HIS A 165 -1.27 6.81 -15.18
N ASN A 166 -1.75 5.82 -14.43
CA ASN A 166 -3.17 5.52 -14.25
C ASN A 166 -3.76 6.10 -12.95
N GLN A 167 -3.06 7.03 -12.28
CA GLN A 167 -3.52 7.57 -10.98
C GLN A 167 -4.97 8.09 -11.01
N ARG A 168 -5.42 8.66 -12.12
CA ARG A 168 -6.78 9.19 -12.33
C ARG A 168 -7.58 8.42 -13.37
N ASN A 169 -7.17 7.22 -13.71
CA ASN A 169 -7.86 6.38 -14.67
C ASN A 169 -8.83 5.45 -13.93
N GLU A 170 -10.09 5.86 -13.85
CA GLU A 170 -11.15 5.11 -13.18
C GLU A 170 -11.33 3.70 -13.74
N GLN A 171 -11.26 3.54 -15.06
CA GLN A 171 -11.42 2.24 -15.70
C GLN A 171 -10.32 1.28 -15.31
N TRP A 172 -9.08 1.76 -15.28
CA TRP A 172 -7.94 0.98 -14.83
C TRP A 172 -8.08 0.57 -13.36
N ARG A 173 -8.52 1.49 -12.51
CA ARG A 173 -8.72 1.19 -11.08
C ARG A 173 -9.84 0.18 -10.86
N LYS A 174 -10.93 0.28 -11.60
CA LYS A 174 -12.00 -0.73 -11.60
C LYS A 174 -11.50 -2.09 -12.08
N MET A 175 -10.72 -2.13 -13.15
CA MET A 175 -10.07 -3.34 -13.64
C MET A 175 -9.19 -3.97 -12.56
N LEU A 176 -8.28 -3.20 -11.95
CA LEU A 176 -7.37 -3.70 -10.92
C LEU A 176 -8.11 -4.33 -9.73
N THR A 177 -9.12 -3.64 -9.20
CA THR A 177 -9.95 -4.16 -8.10
C THR A 177 -10.72 -5.41 -8.51
N SER A 178 -11.24 -5.46 -9.73
CA SER A 178 -11.95 -6.62 -10.26
C SER A 178 -11.05 -7.84 -10.36
N LEU A 179 -9.84 -7.68 -10.93
CA LEU A 179 -8.83 -8.72 -10.99
C LEU A 179 -8.38 -9.15 -9.58
N GLY A 180 -8.27 -8.19 -8.64
CA GLY A 180 -7.97 -8.49 -7.25
C GLY A 180 -8.99 -9.41 -6.61
N LYS A 181 -10.27 -9.13 -6.78
CA LYS A 181 -11.35 -9.99 -6.27
C LYS A 181 -11.34 -11.41 -6.86
N GLU A 182 -10.92 -11.54 -8.11
CA GLU A 182 -10.85 -12.83 -8.80
C GLU A 182 -9.59 -13.63 -8.43
N HIS A 183 -8.43 -13.00 -8.35
CA HIS A 183 -7.15 -13.68 -8.27
C HIS A 183 -6.43 -13.57 -6.92
N ALA A 184 -6.83 -12.60 -6.10
CA ALA A 184 -6.28 -12.34 -4.76
C ALA A 184 -7.38 -11.87 -3.79
N PRO A 185 -8.40 -12.70 -3.49
CA PRO A 185 -9.60 -12.26 -2.75
C PRO A 185 -9.32 -11.83 -1.31
N ASP A 186 -8.19 -12.22 -0.73
CA ASP A 186 -7.76 -11.82 0.61
C ASP A 186 -6.86 -10.58 0.62
N LEU A 187 -6.58 -10.00 -0.55
CA LEU A 187 -5.78 -8.80 -0.70
C LEU A 187 -6.67 -7.56 -0.64
N TRP A 188 -6.38 -6.65 0.27
CA TRP A 188 -6.99 -5.33 0.31
C TRP A 188 -6.35 -4.42 -0.73
N ILE A 189 -7.15 -3.83 -1.61
CA ILE A 189 -6.70 -2.85 -2.59
C ILE A 189 -7.21 -1.47 -2.18
N GLU A 190 -6.29 -0.66 -1.63
CA GLU A 190 -6.51 0.75 -1.34
C GLU A 190 -6.22 1.57 -2.59
N HIS A 191 -7.16 2.39 -3.02
CA HIS A 191 -6.91 3.45 -3.97
C HIS A 191 -6.55 4.73 -3.21
N ALA A 192 -5.23 4.92 -3.00
CA ALA A 192 -4.70 5.96 -2.13
C ALA A 192 -4.80 7.38 -2.69
N MET A 193 -5.23 7.54 -3.94
CA MET A 193 -5.53 8.84 -4.49
C MET A 193 -6.87 9.35 -3.95
N GLU A 194 -6.89 10.63 -3.62
CA GLU A 194 -8.12 11.35 -3.29
C GLU A 194 -9.12 11.14 -4.41
N PHE A 195 -10.37 10.82 -4.21
CA PHE A 195 -11.45 11.07 -5.10
C PHE A 195 -12.50 10.01 -5.26
N GLU A 196 -13.15 10.12 -6.26
CA GLU A 196 -14.29 9.67 -7.02
C GLU A 196 -14.40 8.12 -7.19
N TYR A 197 -13.39 7.36 -6.74
CA TYR A 197 -13.29 5.90 -6.99
C TYR A 197 -13.77 5.03 -5.82
N VAL A 198 -14.67 5.56 -5.02
CA VAL A 198 -15.23 4.85 -3.85
C VAL A 198 -15.89 3.54 -4.27
N GLU A 199 -16.59 3.55 -5.41
CA GLU A 199 -17.33 2.40 -5.92
C GLU A 199 -16.46 1.21 -6.29
N CYS A 200 -15.21 1.45 -6.67
CA CYS A 200 -14.30 0.39 -7.12
C CYS A 200 -13.25 0.01 -6.07
N SER A 201 -13.29 0.61 -4.88
CA SER A 201 -12.22 0.44 -3.89
C SER A 201 -12.66 -0.49 -2.77
N ASP A 202 -11.77 -1.40 -2.36
CA ASP A 202 -11.92 -2.08 -1.07
C ASP A 202 -11.65 -1.09 0.08
N VAL A 203 -10.62 -0.27 -0.10
CA VAL A 203 -10.25 0.83 0.80
C VAL A 203 -9.88 2.04 -0.05
N PHE A 204 -10.20 3.23 0.42
CA PHE A 204 -9.78 4.46 -0.24
C PHE A 204 -9.33 5.52 0.77
N ARG A 205 -8.46 6.41 0.32
CA ARG A 205 -7.92 7.50 1.11
C ARG A 205 -8.90 8.65 1.21
N THR A 206 -9.14 9.14 2.40
CA THR A 206 -10.00 10.32 2.61
C THR A 206 -9.26 11.63 2.34
N TYR A 207 -8.18 11.89 3.07
CA TYR A 207 -7.27 13.03 2.87
C TYR A 207 -6.16 12.99 3.93
N ASP A 208 -5.08 13.76 3.70
CA ASP A 208 -4.01 13.94 4.71
C ASP A 208 -4.46 14.93 5.79
N VAL A 209 -4.46 14.49 7.04
CA VAL A 209 -5.02 15.24 8.16
C VAL A 209 -4.10 16.31 8.74
N GLU A 210 -2.85 16.39 8.31
CA GLU A 210 -1.87 17.41 8.72
C GLU A 210 -2.21 18.82 8.25
N ASN A 211 -2.95 18.93 7.16
CA ASN A 211 -3.34 20.21 6.60
C ASN A 211 -4.61 20.72 7.25
N VAL A 212 -4.62 21.96 7.70
CA VAL A 212 -5.80 22.57 8.36
C VAL A 212 -7.06 22.59 7.51
N ILE A 213 -6.93 22.53 6.19
CA ILE A 213 -8.07 22.42 5.27
C ILE A 213 -8.47 20.96 5.00
N ALA A 214 -7.67 20.00 5.42
CA ALA A 214 -7.95 18.58 5.20
C ALA A 214 -9.16 18.07 6.00
N GLN A 215 -9.36 18.57 7.21
CA GLN A 215 -10.46 18.11 8.07
C GLN A 215 -11.85 18.27 7.43
N PRO A 216 -12.24 19.43 6.87
CA PRO A 216 -13.51 19.57 6.18
C PRO A 216 -13.64 18.65 4.96
N LEU A 217 -12.56 18.47 4.22
CA LEU A 217 -12.54 17.56 3.06
C LEU A 217 -12.67 16.10 3.49
N THR A 218 -11.98 15.68 4.56
CA THR A 218 -12.09 14.35 5.13
C THR A 218 -13.52 14.06 5.61
N ILE A 219 -14.14 15.00 6.33
CA ILE A 219 -15.53 14.86 6.78
C ILE A 219 -16.48 14.69 5.59
N ARG A 220 -16.30 15.50 4.56
CA ARG A 220 -17.09 15.39 3.34
C ARG A 220 -16.94 14.02 2.68
N ARG A 221 -15.72 13.53 2.52
CA ARG A 221 -15.44 12.22 1.91
C ARG A 221 -16.02 11.06 2.70
N VAL A 222 -15.87 11.08 4.02
CA VAL A 222 -16.48 10.06 4.88
C VAL A 222 -18.00 10.07 4.75
N SER A 223 -18.62 11.25 4.67
CA SER A 223 -20.07 11.36 4.48
C SER A 223 -20.53 10.79 3.13
N GLU A 224 -19.84 11.15 2.05
CA GLU A 224 -20.10 10.64 0.69
C GLU A 224 -19.99 9.10 0.65
N MET A 225 -18.97 8.53 1.29
CA MET A 225 -18.76 7.09 1.40
C MET A 225 -19.88 6.40 2.20
N LEU A 226 -20.27 6.96 3.32
CA LEU A 226 -21.36 6.40 4.15
C LEU A 226 -22.69 6.39 3.40
N GLU A 227 -22.98 7.46 2.65
CA GLU A 227 -24.15 7.53 1.79
C GLU A 227 -24.11 6.46 0.70
N TYR A 228 -23.00 6.29 0.02
CA TYR A 228 -22.79 5.27 -0.99
C TYR A 228 -22.99 3.85 -0.43
N LYS A 229 -22.32 3.51 0.65
CA LYS A 229 -22.46 2.19 1.29
C LYS A 229 -23.88 1.92 1.77
N ALA A 230 -24.56 2.93 2.27
CA ALA A 230 -25.95 2.79 2.71
C ALA A 230 -26.93 2.53 1.55
N GLN A 231 -26.68 3.10 0.37
CA GLN A 231 -27.51 2.91 -0.81
C GLN A 231 -27.38 1.52 -1.42
N ASP A 232 -26.16 1.00 -1.50
CA ASP A 232 -25.86 -0.26 -2.20
C ASP A 232 -25.84 -1.49 -1.31
N GLY A 233 -26.10 -1.35 -0.02
CA GLY A 233 -26.06 -2.45 0.93
C GLY A 233 -24.66 -3.05 1.10
N VAL A 234 -23.63 -2.31 0.72
CA VAL A 234 -22.23 -2.70 0.89
C VAL A 234 -21.89 -2.62 2.38
N LYS A 235 -21.44 -3.74 2.91
CA LYS A 235 -21.06 -3.85 4.33
C LYS A 235 -19.64 -3.36 4.56
#